data_1ca72900567fcb56c569fefdd324cb3e
#
_entry.id   1ca72900567fcb56c569fefdd324cb3e
#
_cell.length_a   1.000
_cell.length_b   1.000
_cell.length_c   1.000
_cell.angle_alpha   90.00
_cell.angle_beta   90.00
_cell.angle_gamma   90.00
#
_symmetry.space_group_name_H-M   'P 1'
#
loop_
_entity.id
_entity.type
_entity.pdbx_description
1 polymer ?
#
loop_
_entity_poly.entity_id
_entity_poly.type
_entity_poly.pdbx_seq_one_letter_code
_entity_poly.pdbx_strand_id
1 'polypeptide(L)'
;ENDHCLKDLTENSPLREAGYRYVITDSPDERGIDVALLYQRGSFKLLGKNSLSVPYKEMERRPTRDILHVMGQVASGDTLDVFVCHMPSRAGGEEKSEPYRLFTAQILNITADSIINLRQHPNVMIMGDFNDYPTNNSIAKVLGAVAPKGEVQAKKLYNLMDGRKEGTYRYRGEWGVLDQLIVSGFLLQGHDSMRTSYDKAQILKYPFLLEEDEKYGGDIPSRTYWGKKYHGGYSDHLPVCVDFEIGK
;
A
#
# COMPACT_ATOMS: atom_id res chain seq x y z
N GLU A 1 12.49 2.41 0.72
CA GLU A 1 13.93 2.67 0.72
C GLU A 1 14.40 2.99 -0.71
N ASN A 2 15.61 2.63 -1.13
CA ASN A 2 16.16 2.93 -2.43
C ASN A 2 16.58 1.67 -3.21
N ASP A 3 17.02 1.85 -4.45
CA ASP A 3 17.43 0.75 -5.34
C ASP A 3 18.54 -0.13 -4.75
N HIS A 4 19.50 0.48 -4.03
CA HIS A 4 20.60 -0.27 -3.39
C HIS A 4 20.08 -1.27 -2.35
N CYS A 5 19.14 -0.85 -1.50
CA CYS A 5 18.53 -1.74 -0.49
C CYS A 5 17.77 -2.89 -1.13
N LEU A 6 17.04 -2.64 -2.23
CA LEU A 6 16.30 -3.68 -2.93
C LEU A 6 17.22 -4.66 -3.66
N LYS A 7 18.31 -4.16 -4.22
CA LYS A 7 19.35 -5.00 -4.83
C LYS A 7 19.97 -5.91 -3.79
N ASP A 8 20.37 -5.39 -2.64
CA ASP A 8 20.89 -6.20 -1.54
C ASP A 8 19.87 -7.24 -1.08
N LEU A 9 18.60 -6.86 -0.95
CA LEU A 9 17.54 -7.75 -0.54
C LEU A 9 17.32 -8.90 -1.53
N THR A 10 17.38 -8.64 -2.84
CA THR A 10 17.10 -9.64 -3.88
C THR A 10 18.33 -10.44 -4.33
N GLU A 11 19.54 -9.93 -4.12
CA GLU A 11 20.79 -10.56 -4.58
C GLU A 11 21.64 -11.13 -3.44
N ASN A 12 21.58 -10.55 -2.23
CA ASN A 12 22.46 -10.86 -1.10
C ASN A 12 21.72 -11.37 0.15
N SER A 13 20.41 -11.64 0.06
CA SER A 13 19.60 -12.21 1.13
C SER A 13 18.99 -13.57 0.73
N PRO A 14 18.34 -14.31 1.64
CA PRO A 14 17.60 -15.52 1.29
C PRO A 14 16.54 -15.35 0.19
N LEU A 15 16.07 -14.13 -0.10
CA LEU A 15 15.14 -13.87 -1.19
C LEU A 15 15.74 -14.11 -2.58
N ARG A 16 17.06 -14.15 -2.70
CA ARG A 16 17.75 -14.54 -3.94
C ARG A 16 17.30 -15.92 -4.43
N GLU A 17 17.27 -16.89 -3.53
CA GLU A 17 16.88 -18.28 -3.87
C GLU A 17 15.39 -18.37 -4.23
N ALA A 18 14.56 -17.51 -3.66
CA ALA A 18 13.14 -17.42 -3.98
C ALA A 18 12.87 -16.73 -5.34
N GLY A 19 13.90 -16.21 -6.02
CA GLY A 19 13.81 -15.67 -7.38
C GLY A 19 13.02 -14.38 -7.51
N TYR A 20 12.95 -13.58 -6.44
CA TYR A 20 12.29 -12.28 -6.47
C TYR A 20 12.98 -11.32 -7.45
N ARG A 21 12.14 -10.51 -8.09
CA ARG A 21 12.52 -9.33 -8.88
C ARG A 21 11.80 -8.12 -8.29
N TYR A 22 12.25 -6.92 -8.64
CA TYR A 22 11.58 -5.71 -8.19
C TYR A 22 11.44 -4.67 -9.30
N VAL A 23 10.50 -3.78 -9.10
CA VAL A 23 10.38 -2.48 -9.78
C VAL A 23 10.30 -1.40 -8.72
N ILE A 24 10.86 -0.24 -9.00
CA ILE A 24 10.98 0.88 -8.05
C ILE A 24 10.72 2.20 -8.77
N THR A 25 10.23 3.22 -8.06
CA THR A 25 10.22 4.62 -8.50
C THR A 25 11.62 5.22 -8.47
N ASP A 26 11.76 6.40 -9.00
CA ASP A 26 12.92 7.30 -8.80
C ASP A 26 12.33 8.65 -8.39
N SER A 27 11.93 8.71 -7.13
CA SER A 27 11.14 9.80 -6.59
C SER A 27 12.02 10.98 -6.19
N PRO A 28 11.53 12.22 -6.30
CA PRO A 28 12.27 13.40 -5.89
C PRO A 28 12.30 13.65 -4.38
N ASP A 29 11.98 12.66 -3.54
CA ASP A 29 12.03 12.77 -2.06
C ASP A 29 13.45 13.03 -1.59
N GLU A 30 13.67 14.13 -0.87
CA GLU A 30 15.00 14.58 -0.41
C GLU A 30 15.69 13.56 0.52
N ARG A 31 14.97 12.61 1.09
CA ARG A 31 15.52 11.55 1.94
C ARG A 31 15.97 10.34 1.14
N GLY A 32 15.73 10.33 -0.19
CA GLY A 32 16.01 9.19 -1.06
C GLY A 32 15.08 8.00 -0.81
N ILE A 33 13.84 8.26 -0.38
CA ILE A 33 12.86 7.21 -0.13
C ILE A 33 12.00 7.03 -1.37
N ASP A 34 11.92 5.79 -1.83
CA ASP A 34 11.09 5.35 -2.95
C ASP A 34 10.03 4.34 -2.53
N VAL A 35 9.14 4.02 -3.46
CA VAL A 35 8.21 2.90 -3.34
C VAL A 35 8.54 1.84 -4.37
N ALA A 36 8.35 0.58 -3.99
CA ALA A 36 8.73 -0.54 -4.83
C ALA A 36 7.74 -1.70 -4.73
N LEU A 37 7.75 -2.54 -5.76
CA LEU A 37 7.06 -3.82 -5.80
C LEU A 37 8.07 -4.94 -6.03
N LEU A 38 8.16 -5.89 -5.10
CA LEU A 38 8.88 -7.15 -5.31
C LEU A 38 7.87 -8.20 -5.81
N TYR A 39 8.28 -8.99 -6.80
CA TYR A 39 7.43 -10.01 -7.40
C TYR A 39 8.22 -11.25 -7.81
N GLN A 40 7.54 -12.39 -7.89
CA GLN A 40 8.09 -13.63 -8.43
C GLN A 40 7.58 -13.84 -9.86
N ARG A 41 8.49 -14.13 -10.80
CA ARG A 41 8.15 -14.30 -12.23
C ARG A 41 7.17 -15.43 -12.51
N GLY A 42 7.15 -16.45 -11.67
CA GLY A 42 6.25 -17.58 -11.81
C GLY A 42 4.77 -17.24 -11.52
N SER A 43 4.55 -16.23 -10.66
CA SER A 43 3.21 -15.82 -10.23
C SER A 43 2.74 -14.52 -10.88
N PHE A 44 3.68 -13.66 -11.27
CA PHE A 44 3.40 -12.33 -11.80
C PHE A 44 4.40 -11.99 -12.91
N LYS A 45 3.93 -12.01 -14.15
CA LYS A 45 4.71 -11.61 -15.32
C LYS A 45 4.57 -10.11 -15.54
N LEU A 46 5.63 -9.35 -15.29
CA LEU A 46 5.65 -7.90 -15.52
C LEU A 46 5.33 -7.57 -16.98
N LEU A 47 4.31 -6.74 -17.21
CA LEU A 47 3.90 -6.20 -18.52
C LEU A 47 4.33 -4.74 -18.70
N GLY A 48 4.33 -3.95 -17.62
CA GLY A 48 4.73 -2.56 -17.65
C GLY A 48 4.75 -1.91 -16.27
N LYS A 49 5.41 -0.76 -16.18
CA LYS A 49 5.41 0.08 -14.98
C LYS A 49 5.31 1.56 -15.34
N ASN A 50 4.71 2.35 -14.47
CA ASN A 50 4.69 3.81 -14.54
C ASN A 50 4.96 4.40 -13.15
N SER A 51 5.65 5.52 -13.10
CA SER A 51 5.78 6.36 -11.91
C SER A 51 4.86 7.56 -12.07
N LEU A 52 3.87 7.71 -11.17
CA LEU A 52 2.97 8.84 -11.19
C LEU A 52 3.55 9.93 -10.30
N SER A 53 4.07 10.96 -10.93
CA SER A 53 4.69 12.07 -10.20
C SER A 53 3.67 12.87 -9.41
N VAL A 54 4.07 13.28 -8.20
CA VAL A 54 3.25 14.08 -7.29
C VAL A 54 3.88 15.49 -7.17
N PRO A 55 3.52 16.44 -8.06
CA PRO A 55 4.15 17.75 -8.13
C PRO A 55 3.60 18.69 -7.04
N TYR A 56 4.35 18.87 -5.95
CA TYR A 56 3.97 19.83 -4.87
C TYR A 56 4.46 21.25 -5.06
N LYS A 57 5.08 21.59 -6.19
CA LYS A 57 5.64 22.94 -6.42
C LYS A 57 4.61 24.06 -6.16
N GLU A 58 3.37 23.81 -6.53
CA GLU A 58 2.27 24.77 -6.34
C GLU A 58 1.77 24.85 -4.88
N MET A 59 2.17 23.90 -4.04
CA MET A 59 1.73 23.82 -2.64
C MET A 59 2.84 24.20 -1.65
N GLU A 60 3.94 24.80 -2.12
CA GLU A 60 5.10 25.24 -1.30
C GLU A 60 5.64 24.13 -0.36
N ARG A 61 5.58 22.88 -0.80
CA ARG A 61 6.03 21.72 -0.02
C ARG A 61 7.24 21.04 -0.66
N ARG A 62 8.02 20.37 0.19
CA ARG A 62 9.11 19.50 -0.25
C ARG A 62 8.59 18.38 -1.14
N PRO A 63 9.38 17.95 -2.13
CA PRO A 63 9.09 16.79 -2.95
C PRO A 63 8.77 15.55 -2.11
N THR A 64 7.98 14.66 -2.66
CA THR A 64 7.56 13.41 -2.00
C THR A 64 7.76 12.22 -2.94
N ARG A 65 7.38 11.04 -2.45
CA ARG A 65 7.39 9.80 -3.23
C ARG A 65 6.34 9.85 -4.32
N ASP A 66 6.72 9.37 -5.49
CA ASP A 66 5.80 9.08 -6.57
C ASP A 66 4.93 7.87 -6.23
N ILE A 67 3.81 7.71 -6.93
CA ILE A 67 2.99 6.51 -6.83
C ILE A 67 3.47 5.53 -7.89
N LEU A 68 3.81 4.31 -7.51
CA LEU A 68 4.21 3.25 -8.44
C LEU A 68 2.97 2.52 -8.96
N HIS A 69 2.76 2.53 -10.26
CA HIS A 69 1.78 1.69 -10.96
C HIS A 69 2.50 0.59 -11.73
N VAL A 70 2.10 -0.66 -11.51
CA VAL A 70 2.67 -1.86 -12.15
C VAL A 70 1.56 -2.68 -12.77
N MET A 71 1.72 -3.03 -14.03
CA MET A 71 0.88 -3.99 -14.73
C MET A 71 1.58 -5.35 -14.79
N GLY A 72 0.89 -6.41 -14.44
CA GLY A 72 1.40 -7.77 -14.60
C GLY A 72 0.32 -8.77 -14.93
N GLN A 73 0.73 -9.86 -15.59
CA GLN A 73 -0.13 -10.98 -15.88
C GLN A 73 0.03 -12.03 -14.79
N VAL A 74 -1.08 -12.45 -14.20
CA VAL A 74 -1.15 -13.53 -13.20
C VAL A 74 -1.35 -14.89 -13.86
N ALA A 75 -1.31 -15.97 -13.08
CA ALA A 75 -1.35 -17.35 -13.60
C ALA A 75 -2.64 -17.69 -14.39
N SER A 76 -3.78 -17.04 -14.10
CA SER A 76 -5.01 -17.17 -14.89
C SER A 76 -4.94 -16.55 -16.29
N GLY A 77 -3.89 -15.79 -16.59
CA GLY A 77 -3.79 -15.01 -17.82
C GLY A 77 -4.35 -13.59 -17.72
N ASP A 78 -5.05 -13.28 -16.62
CA ASP A 78 -5.59 -11.94 -16.39
C ASP A 78 -4.49 -10.91 -16.08
N THR A 79 -4.77 -9.67 -16.44
CA THR A 79 -3.93 -8.55 -16.03
C THR A 79 -4.37 -8.06 -14.66
N LEU A 80 -3.41 -7.90 -13.74
CA LEU A 80 -3.56 -7.20 -12.46
C LEU A 80 -2.80 -5.87 -12.52
N ASP A 81 -3.51 -4.78 -12.27
CA ASP A 81 -2.93 -3.45 -12.10
C ASP A 81 -2.71 -3.18 -10.61
N VAL A 82 -1.45 -3.00 -10.20
CA VAL A 82 -1.06 -2.78 -8.80
C VAL A 82 -0.55 -1.36 -8.62
N PHE A 83 -1.12 -0.62 -7.69
CA PHE A 83 -0.59 0.67 -7.23
C PHE A 83 0.06 0.52 -5.87
N VAL A 84 1.29 1.01 -5.73
CA VAL A 84 2.00 1.07 -4.45
C VAL A 84 2.16 2.53 -4.05
N CYS A 85 1.71 2.86 -2.84
CA CYS A 85 1.65 4.22 -2.33
C CYS A 85 2.42 4.35 -1.00
N HIS A 86 3.09 5.49 -0.82
CA HIS A 86 3.51 5.97 0.49
C HIS A 86 3.18 7.46 0.57
N MET A 87 1.99 7.76 1.05
CA MET A 87 1.44 9.12 1.05
C MET A 87 2.13 10.05 2.05
N PRO A 88 1.96 11.36 1.94
CA PRO A 88 2.53 12.33 2.84
C PRO A 88 2.16 12.09 4.30
N SER A 89 3.16 12.11 5.19
CA SER A 89 2.96 11.88 6.61
C SER A 89 2.13 12.98 7.27
N ARG A 90 1.58 12.68 8.45
CA ARG A 90 0.87 13.62 9.33
C ARG A 90 1.80 14.57 10.08
N ALA A 91 3.09 14.62 9.73
CA ALA A 91 4.08 15.48 10.35
C ALA A 91 3.66 16.97 10.27
N GLY A 92 3.73 17.64 11.40
CA GLY A 92 3.26 19.03 11.54
C GLY A 92 1.78 19.17 11.86
N GLY A 93 1.05 18.08 11.99
CA GLY A 93 -0.38 18.00 12.32
C GLY A 93 -1.23 17.45 11.19
N GLU A 94 -2.26 16.71 11.57
CA GLU A 94 -3.18 16.04 10.64
C GLU A 94 -3.84 17.02 9.68
N GLU A 95 -4.49 18.07 10.21
CA GLU A 95 -5.20 19.09 9.43
C GLU A 95 -4.28 19.84 8.45
N LYS A 96 -3.08 20.23 8.91
CA LYS A 96 -2.11 20.95 8.08
C LYS A 96 -1.55 20.10 6.94
N SER A 97 -1.45 18.81 7.14
CA SER A 97 -0.91 17.86 6.16
C SER A 97 -1.98 17.22 5.26
N GLU A 98 -3.26 17.27 5.63
CA GLU A 98 -4.37 16.69 4.86
C GLU A 98 -4.42 17.15 3.40
N PRO A 99 -4.27 18.44 3.05
CA PRO A 99 -4.31 18.89 1.65
C PRO A 99 -3.36 18.15 0.73
N TYR A 100 -2.20 17.75 1.24
CA TYR A 100 -1.20 17.01 0.46
C TYR A 100 -1.63 15.56 0.20
N ARG A 101 -2.27 14.91 1.19
CA ARG A 101 -2.82 13.57 1.00
C ARG A 101 -4.04 13.58 0.08
N LEU A 102 -4.89 14.60 0.17
CA LEU A 102 -6.01 14.79 -0.76
C LEU A 102 -5.51 14.94 -2.20
N PHE A 103 -4.48 15.76 -2.43
CA PHE A 103 -3.89 15.97 -3.74
C PHE A 103 -3.27 14.68 -4.30
N THR A 104 -2.50 13.94 -3.49
CA THR A 104 -1.92 12.65 -3.88
C THR A 104 -3.00 11.62 -4.20
N ALA A 105 -4.06 11.55 -3.37
CA ALA A 105 -5.20 10.68 -3.61
C ALA A 105 -5.96 11.04 -4.89
N GLN A 106 -6.02 12.32 -5.27
CA GLN A 106 -6.63 12.75 -6.53
C GLN A 106 -5.85 12.25 -7.74
N ILE A 107 -4.51 12.34 -7.72
CA ILE A 107 -3.65 11.80 -8.80
C ILE A 107 -3.87 10.28 -8.93
N LEU A 108 -3.85 9.57 -7.81
CA LEU A 108 -4.12 8.14 -7.75
C LEU A 108 -5.50 7.81 -8.33
N ASN A 109 -6.53 8.52 -7.89
CA ASN A 109 -7.92 8.30 -8.32
C ASN A 109 -8.09 8.48 -9.82
N ILE A 110 -7.58 9.56 -10.40
CA ILE A 110 -7.68 9.82 -11.84
C ILE A 110 -7.10 8.66 -12.65
N THR A 111 -5.96 8.14 -12.23
CA THR A 111 -5.31 7.04 -12.96
C THR A 111 -6.02 5.71 -12.72
N ALA A 112 -6.38 5.40 -11.48
CA ALA A 112 -7.08 4.16 -11.14
C ALA A 112 -8.46 4.09 -11.80
N ASP A 113 -9.23 5.19 -11.75
CA ASP A 113 -10.56 5.30 -12.39
C ASP A 113 -10.47 5.13 -13.92
N SER A 114 -9.47 5.76 -14.55
CA SER A 114 -9.22 5.58 -15.98
C SER A 114 -8.98 4.10 -16.33
N ILE A 115 -8.14 3.40 -15.57
CA ILE A 115 -7.85 1.98 -15.79
C ILE A 115 -9.10 1.13 -15.56
N ILE A 116 -9.82 1.35 -14.46
CA ILE A 116 -11.05 0.63 -14.14
C ILE A 116 -12.11 0.79 -15.24
N ASN A 117 -12.21 1.97 -15.82
CA ASN A 117 -13.18 2.22 -16.88
C ASN A 117 -12.77 1.65 -18.24
N LEU A 118 -11.48 1.60 -18.53
CA LEU A 118 -10.93 1.05 -19.80
C LEU A 118 -10.84 -0.47 -19.83
N ARG A 119 -10.65 -1.13 -18.68
CA ARG A 119 -10.51 -2.58 -18.60
C ARG A 119 -11.87 -3.28 -18.68
N GLN A 120 -11.93 -4.38 -19.43
CA GLN A 120 -13.08 -5.30 -19.40
C GLN A 120 -13.13 -6.04 -18.07
N HIS A 121 -11.97 -6.50 -17.58
CA HIS A 121 -11.78 -7.12 -16.27
C HIS A 121 -10.88 -6.20 -15.43
N PRO A 122 -11.46 -5.25 -14.69
CA PRO A 122 -10.69 -4.26 -13.93
C PRO A 122 -10.13 -4.85 -12.63
N ASN A 123 -9.15 -5.75 -12.73
CA ASN A 123 -8.43 -6.26 -11.57
C ASN A 123 -7.43 -5.20 -11.10
N VAL A 124 -7.84 -4.41 -10.13
CA VAL A 124 -7.03 -3.31 -9.57
C VAL A 124 -6.81 -3.53 -8.09
N MET A 125 -5.54 -3.43 -7.67
CA MET A 125 -5.08 -3.45 -6.29
C MET A 125 -4.32 -2.17 -5.98
N ILE A 126 -4.68 -1.49 -4.89
CA ILE A 126 -3.99 -0.31 -4.39
C ILE A 126 -3.54 -0.63 -2.96
N MET A 127 -2.25 -0.45 -2.65
CA MET A 127 -1.70 -0.81 -1.35
C MET A 127 -0.61 0.16 -0.88
N GLY A 128 -0.36 0.18 0.42
CA GLY A 128 0.74 0.90 1.05
C GLY A 128 0.32 1.74 2.24
N ASP A 129 1.27 2.57 2.72
CA ASP A 129 1.03 3.52 3.80
C ASP A 129 0.35 4.79 3.26
N PHE A 130 -0.90 4.96 3.61
CA PHE A 130 -1.70 6.14 3.23
C PHE A 130 -1.54 7.29 4.21
N ASN A 131 -0.92 7.06 5.36
CA ASN A 131 -0.86 8.04 6.45
C ASN A 131 -2.25 8.63 6.82
N ASP A 132 -3.31 7.95 6.43
CA ASP A 132 -4.72 8.27 6.72
C ASP A 132 -5.49 7.00 7.05
N TYR A 133 -6.51 7.15 7.91
CA TYR A 133 -7.43 6.06 8.24
C TYR A 133 -8.42 5.81 7.09
N PRO A 134 -9.03 4.62 6.99
CA PRO A 134 -10.02 4.30 5.95
C PRO A 134 -11.14 5.32 5.80
N THR A 135 -11.51 5.98 6.89
CA THR A 135 -12.60 6.98 6.94
C THR A 135 -12.16 8.42 6.64
N ASN A 136 -10.84 8.68 6.51
CA ASN A 136 -10.35 10.01 6.18
C ASN A 136 -10.72 10.43 4.74
N ASN A 137 -10.79 11.73 4.51
CA ASN A 137 -11.28 12.30 3.24
C ASN A 137 -10.49 11.84 2.01
N SER A 138 -9.18 11.67 2.12
CA SER A 138 -8.32 11.19 1.02
C SER A 138 -8.75 9.81 0.50
N ILE A 139 -9.16 8.92 1.38
CA ILE A 139 -9.57 7.54 1.07
C ILE A 139 -11.07 7.47 0.79
N ALA A 140 -11.89 7.89 1.77
CA ALA A 140 -13.33 7.70 1.69
C ALA A 140 -14.03 8.61 0.66
N LYS A 141 -13.52 9.86 0.45
CA LYS A 141 -14.15 10.82 -0.46
C LYS A 141 -13.39 11.00 -1.77
N VAL A 142 -12.07 11.25 -1.72
CA VAL A 142 -11.32 11.54 -2.94
C VAL A 142 -11.08 10.27 -3.74
N LEU A 143 -10.60 9.20 -3.12
CA LEU A 143 -10.43 7.90 -3.77
C LEU A 143 -11.76 7.14 -3.89
N GLY A 144 -12.75 7.45 -3.03
CA GLY A 144 -14.05 6.81 -3.03
C GLY A 144 -14.03 5.33 -2.58
N ALA A 145 -12.96 4.93 -1.89
CA ALA A 145 -12.79 3.56 -1.38
C ALA A 145 -13.51 3.41 -0.03
N VAL A 146 -14.50 2.54 0.00
CA VAL A 146 -15.37 2.29 1.18
C VAL A 146 -15.30 0.83 1.61
N ALA A 147 -15.82 0.52 2.81
CA ALA A 147 -15.95 -0.87 3.24
C ALA A 147 -16.84 -1.68 2.27
N PRO A 148 -16.51 -2.95 1.96
CA PRO A 148 -17.31 -3.80 1.09
C PRO A 148 -18.56 -4.31 1.82
N LYS A 149 -19.54 -3.43 2.03
CA LYS A 149 -20.84 -3.73 2.66
C LYS A 149 -21.95 -3.71 1.63
N GLY A 150 -22.82 -4.72 1.66
CA GLY A 150 -23.95 -4.84 0.73
C GLY A 150 -23.52 -5.26 -0.68
N GLU A 151 -24.22 -4.76 -1.70
CA GLU A 151 -23.96 -5.10 -3.09
C GLU A 151 -22.67 -4.44 -3.60
N VAL A 152 -21.77 -5.28 -4.12
CA VAL A 152 -20.47 -4.85 -4.65
C VAL A 152 -20.60 -4.50 -6.13
N GLN A 153 -20.18 -3.28 -6.50
CA GLN A 153 -20.17 -2.80 -7.88
C GLN A 153 -18.77 -2.97 -8.49
N ALA A 154 -18.66 -3.66 -9.63
CA ALA A 154 -17.40 -4.05 -10.27
C ALA A 154 -16.39 -2.90 -10.43
N LYS A 155 -16.88 -1.72 -10.80
CA LYS A 155 -16.05 -0.53 -11.11
C LYS A 155 -15.84 0.43 -9.95
N LYS A 156 -16.19 0.04 -8.72
CA LYS A 156 -15.91 0.82 -7.51
C LYS A 156 -14.72 0.25 -6.76
N LEU A 157 -14.08 1.12 -5.97
CA LEU A 157 -13.00 0.73 -5.06
C LEU A 157 -13.55 0.39 -3.67
N TYR A 158 -13.00 -0.66 -3.08
CA TYR A 158 -13.35 -1.14 -1.76
C TYR A 158 -12.11 -1.31 -0.89
N ASN A 159 -12.17 -0.76 0.32
CA ASN A 159 -11.07 -0.83 1.27
C ASN A 159 -11.26 -2.04 2.21
N LEU A 160 -10.37 -3.03 2.09
CA LEU A 160 -10.40 -4.25 2.89
C LEU A 160 -9.89 -4.04 4.33
N MET A 161 -9.34 -2.85 4.62
CA MET A 161 -8.87 -2.48 5.95
C MET A 161 -9.91 -1.68 6.74
N ASP A 162 -11.00 -1.24 6.11
CA ASP A 162 -12.07 -0.48 6.79
C ASP A 162 -12.83 -1.37 7.77
N GLY A 163 -12.95 -0.91 9.03
CA GLY A 163 -13.61 -1.65 10.11
C GLY A 163 -12.72 -2.65 10.83
N ARG A 164 -11.42 -2.76 10.51
CA ARG A 164 -10.47 -3.56 11.28
C ARG A 164 -10.29 -2.96 12.68
N LYS A 165 -10.28 -3.83 13.69
CA LYS A 165 -10.06 -3.43 15.10
C LYS A 165 -8.57 -3.38 15.46
N GLU A 166 -7.78 -4.20 14.80
CA GLU A 166 -6.32 -4.20 14.90
C GLU A 166 -5.77 -3.00 14.13
N GLY A 167 -4.66 -2.43 14.61
CA GLY A 167 -3.97 -1.36 13.90
C GLY A 167 -2.69 -1.85 13.23
N THR A 168 -2.25 -1.12 12.22
CA THR A 168 -0.96 -1.33 11.55
C THR A 168 0.15 -0.46 12.13
N TYR A 169 -0.21 0.63 12.78
CA TYR A 169 0.68 1.61 13.40
C TYR A 169 0.19 1.97 14.79
N ARG A 170 1.12 2.22 15.74
CA ARG A 170 0.75 2.63 17.09
C ARG A 170 1.36 3.97 17.45
N TYR A 171 0.51 4.90 17.89
CA TYR A 171 0.92 6.22 18.30
C TYR A 171 0.30 6.60 19.65
N ARG A 172 1.17 6.93 20.63
CA ARG A 172 0.75 7.31 22.01
C ARG A 172 -0.20 6.31 22.67
N GLY A 173 0.06 5.02 22.47
CA GLY A 173 -0.74 3.94 23.05
C GLY A 173 -1.95 3.51 22.21
N GLU A 174 -2.33 4.26 21.18
CA GLU A 174 -3.48 3.97 20.33
C GLU A 174 -3.05 3.33 19.00
N TRP A 175 -3.72 2.23 18.65
CA TRP A 175 -3.54 1.56 17.36
C TRP A 175 -4.39 2.23 16.28
N GLY A 176 -3.82 2.39 15.10
CA GLY A 176 -4.49 2.93 13.95
C GLY A 176 -4.16 2.17 12.67
N VAL A 177 -5.09 2.16 11.71
CA VAL A 177 -4.91 1.50 10.41
C VAL A 177 -4.50 2.55 9.39
N LEU A 178 -3.19 2.71 9.15
CA LEU A 178 -2.62 3.64 8.17
C LEU A 178 -2.25 2.97 6.86
N ASP A 179 -2.00 1.66 6.90
CA ASP A 179 -1.66 0.84 5.74
C ASP A 179 -2.93 0.25 5.16
N GLN A 180 -3.14 0.48 3.86
CA GLN A 180 -4.39 0.16 3.19
C GLN A 180 -4.21 -0.94 2.16
N LEU A 181 -5.25 -1.76 2.01
CA LEU A 181 -5.44 -2.75 0.96
C LEU A 181 -6.79 -2.45 0.29
N ILE A 182 -6.74 -1.82 -0.89
CA ILE A 182 -7.92 -1.37 -1.61
C ILE A 182 -8.00 -2.13 -2.93
N VAL A 183 -9.16 -2.67 -3.25
CA VAL A 183 -9.37 -3.45 -4.48
C VAL A 183 -10.57 -2.94 -5.27
N SER A 184 -10.55 -3.18 -6.58
CA SER A 184 -11.76 -3.00 -7.39
C SER A 184 -12.84 -3.99 -6.99
N GLY A 185 -14.09 -3.60 -7.10
CA GLY A 185 -15.21 -4.49 -6.81
C GLY A 185 -15.29 -5.70 -7.73
N PHE A 186 -14.70 -5.62 -8.93
CA PHE A 186 -14.60 -6.78 -9.82
C PHE A 186 -13.90 -7.97 -9.13
N LEU A 187 -12.83 -7.73 -8.39
CA LEU A 187 -12.11 -8.74 -7.62
C LEU A 187 -12.92 -9.32 -6.45
N LEU A 188 -13.98 -8.64 -5.99
CA LEU A 188 -14.86 -9.07 -4.90
C LEU A 188 -16.13 -9.79 -5.39
N GLN A 189 -16.41 -9.79 -6.69
CA GLN A 189 -17.62 -10.40 -7.25
C GLN A 189 -17.52 -11.91 -7.46
N GLY A 190 -16.38 -12.52 -7.10
CA GLY A 190 -16.23 -13.97 -7.09
C GLY A 190 -16.04 -14.62 -8.46
N HIS A 191 -15.44 -13.89 -9.43
CA HIS A 191 -15.10 -14.46 -10.73
C HIS A 191 -14.10 -15.61 -10.62
N ASP A 192 -14.23 -16.61 -11.49
CA ASP A 192 -13.41 -17.82 -11.43
C ASP A 192 -11.93 -17.59 -11.75
N SER A 193 -11.62 -16.55 -12.55
CA SER A 193 -10.25 -16.28 -12.99
C SER A 193 -9.35 -15.67 -11.90
N MET A 194 -9.86 -14.68 -11.16
CA MET A 194 -9.18 -14.05 -10.04
C MET A 194 -10.19 -13.41 -9.09
N ARG A 195 -10.05 -13.67 -7.78
CA ARG A 195 -10.93 -13.10 -6.76
C ARG A 195 -10.25 -12.98 -5.40
N THR A 196 -10.83 -12.14 -4.57
CA THR A 196 -10.50 -12.04 -3.15
C THR A 196 -11.77 -11.72 -2.35
N SER A 197 -11.64 -11.57 -1.04
CA SER A 197 -12.73 -11.14 -0.15
C SER A 197 -12.20 -10.33 1.02
N TYR A 198 -13.10 -9.68 1.76
CA TYR A 198 -12.75 -8.92 2.96
C TYR A 198 -11.98 -9.76 3.98
N ASP A 199 -12.38 -11.02 4.18
CA ASP A 199 -11.77 -11.91 5.17
C ASP A 199 -10.36 -12.41 4.79
N LYS A 200 -9.98 -12.27 3.52
CA LYS A 200 -8.65 -12.62 3.04
C LYS A 200 -7.59 -11.54 3.35
N ALA A 201 -8.02 -10.34 3.74
CA ALA A 201 -7.10 -9.29 4.16
C ALA A 201 -6.79 -9.41 5.66
N GLN A 202 -5.52 -9.26 6.04
CA GLN A 202 -5.04 -9.45 7.40
C GLN A 202 -3.95 -8.46 7.74
N ILE A 203 -3.84 -8.13 9.04
CA ILE A 203 -2.69 -7.45 9.63
C ILE A 203 -1.82 -8.54 10.29
N LEU A 204 -0.56 -8.64 9.90
CA LEU A 204 0.33 -9.68 10.40
C LEU A 204 0.99 -9.23 11.70
N LYS A 205 0.43 -9.67 12.83
CA LYS A 205 0.87 -9.34 14.17
C LYS A 205 1.68 -10.49 14.80
N TYR A 206 2.87 -10.78 14.24
CA TYR A 206 3.73 -11.81 14.79
C TYR A 206 4.51 -11.30 16.03
N PRO A 207 4.74 -12.15 17.06
CA PRO A 207 5.43 -11.74 18.28
C PRO A 207 6.81 -11.11 18.04
N PHE A 208 7.58 -11.59 17.04
CA PHE A 208 8.90 -11.04 16.74
C PHE A 208 8.86 -9.63 16.13
N LEU A 209 7.72 -9.18 15.62
CA LEU A 209 7.52 -7.83 15.10
C LEU A 209 7.16 -6.81 16.19
N LEU A 210 7.01 -7.26 17.43
CA LEU A 210 6.50 -6.47 18.54
C LEU A 210 7.51 -6.38 19.67
N GLU A 211 7.41 -5.32 20.45
CA GLU A 211 8.09 -5.12 21.71
C GLU A 211 7.15 -4.47 22.73
N GLU A 212 7.50 -4.48 24.00
CA GLU A 212 6.72 -3.83 25.04
C GLU A 212 6.81 -2.30 24.94
N ASP A 213 5.67 -1.62 24.98
CA ASP A 213 5.62 -0.16 25.09
C ASP A 213 5.73 0.26 26.57
N GLU A 214 6.94 0.51 27.02
CA GLU A 214 7.22 0.91 28.42
C GLU A 214 6.49 2.20 28.83
N LYS A 215 6.12 3.05 27.86
CA LYS A 215 5.52 4.36 28.14
C LYS A 215 4.00 4.31 28.24
N TYR A 216 3.34 3.56 27.39
CA TYR A 216 1.88 3.52 27.29
C TYR A 216 1.31 2.14 27.61
N GLY A 217 2.16 1.17 27.90
CA GLY A 217 1.79 -0.22 28.17
C GLY A 217 1.33 -0.99 26.92
N GLY A 218 1.38 -2.33 26.97
CA GLY A 218 1.03 -3.21 25.86
C GLY A 218 2.10 -3.26 24.78
N ASP A 219 1.76 -3.81 23.61
CA ASP A 219 2.71 -4.05 22.53
C ASP A 219 2.78 -2.90 21.52
N ILE A 220 3.97 -2.60 21.01
CA ILE A 220 4.22 -1.66 19.92
C ILE A 220 5.05 -2.35 18.83
N PRO A 221 4.95 -1.97 17.53
CA PRO A 221 5.86 -2.49 16.52
C PRO A 221 7.32 -2.20 16.88
N SER A 222 8.17 -3.23 16.80
CA SER A 222 9.60 -3.12 17.04
C SER A 222 10.27 -2.40 15.87
N ARG A 223 10.48 -1.10 16.04
CA ARG A 223 10.94 -0.20 14.98
C ARG A 223 12.46 -0.20 14.82
N THR A 224 12.90 0.06 13.61
CA THR A 224 14.34 0.16 13.29
C THR A 224 15.02 1.34 13.99
N TYR A 225 14.29 2.46 14.15
CA TYR A 225 14.79 3.69 14.77
C TYR A 225 13.82 4.29 15.77
N TRP A 226 14.35 4.80 16.89
CA TRP A 226 13.68 5.76 17.77
C TRP A 226 14.24 7.16 17.50
N GLY A 227 13.52 7.95 16.70
CA GLY A 227 14.03 9.22 16.20
C GLY A 227 15.29 9.02 15.37
N LYS A 228 16.45 9.52 15.86
CA LYS A 228 17.75 9.35 15.19
C LYS A 228 18.57 8.17 15.72
N LYS A 229 18.12 7.50 16.78
CA LYS A 229 18.84 6.40 17.41
C LYS A 229 18.44 5.07 16.75
N TYR A 230 19.42 4.33 16.23
CA TYR A 230 19.20 2.98 15.76
C TYR A 230 18.78 2.07 16.92
N HIS A 231 17.69 1.34 16.75
CA HIS A 231 17.08 0.47 17.76
C HIS A 231 17.24 -1.01 17.39
N GLY A 232 17.30 -1.33 16.11
CA GLY A 232 17.55 -2.70 15.64
C GLY A 232 16.30 -3.55 15.45
N GLY A 233 15.11 -2.96 15.52
CA GLY A 233 13.87 -3.64 15.16
C GLY A 233 13.62 -3.64 13.65
N TYR A 234 12.41 -4.01 13.25
CA TYR A 234 12.05 -4.26 11.86
C TYR A 234 11.36 -3.07 11.19
N SER A 235 10.26 -2.59 11.76
CA SER A 235 9.46 -1.49 11.21
C SER A 235 8.58 -0.89 12.29
N ASP A 236 8.19 0.38 12.14
CA ASP A 236 7.20 1.03 12.97
C ASP A 236 5.74 0.77 12.51
N HIS A 237 5.58 0.05 11.41
CA HIS A 237 4.30 -0.47 10.94
C HIS A 237 4.29 -2.00 10.93
N LEU A 238 3.11 -2.59 11.12
CA LEU A 238 2.88 -4.01 10.92
C LEU A 238 2.57 -4.30 9.46
N PRO A 239 3.06 -5.42 8.90
CA PRO A 239 2.72 -5.82 7.54
C PRO A 239 1.23 -6.11 7.39
N VAL A 240 0.68 -5.77 6.22
CA VAL A 240 -0.66 -6.15 5.78
C VAL A 240 -0.56 -7.08 4.58
N CYS A 241 -1.47 -8.04 4.49
CA CYS A 241 -1.54 -8.95 3.35
C CYS A 241 -2.98 -9.22 2.93
N VAL A 242 -3.15 -9.62 1.69
CA VAL A 242 -4.41 -10.13 1.14
C VAL A 242 -4.13 -11.30 0.21
N ASP A 243 -4.90 -12.37 0.36
CA ASP A 243 -4.81 -13.54 -0.50
C ASP A 243 -5.76 -13.40 -1.70
N PHE A 244 -5.27 -13.76 -2.87
CA PHE A 244 -6.06 -13.90 -4.08
C PHE A 244 -6.19 -15.37 -4.46
N GLU A 245 -7.41 -15.80 -4.75
CA GLU A 245 -7.67 -17.08 -5.41
C GLU A 245 -7.57 -16.86 -6.91
N ILE A 246 -6.68 -17.62 -7.57
CA ILE A 246 -6.46 -17.53 -9.01
C ILE A 246 -6.90 -18.85 -9.63
N GLY A 247 -7.88 -18.79 -10.52
CA GLY A 247 -8.37 -19.91 -11.30
C GLY A 247 -7.31 -20.46 -12.27
N LYS A 248 -7.48 -21.71 -12.65
CA LYS A 248 -6.62 -22.38 -13.65
C LYS A 248 -7.13 -22.14 -15.06
#